data_d949ae52150fdbd5f976d6c8724807a0
#
_entry.id   d949ae52150fdbd5f976d6c8724807a0
#
_cell.length_a   1.000
_cell.length_b   1.000
_cell.length_c   1.000
_cell.angle_alpha   90.00
_cell.angle_beta   90.00
_cell.angle_gamma   90.00
#
_symmetry.space_group_name_H-M   'P 1'
#
loop_
_entity.id
_entity.type
_entity.pdbx_description
1 polymer ?
#
loop_
_entity_poly.entity_id
_entity_poly.type
_entity_poly.pdbx_seq_one_letter_code
_entity_poly.pdbx_strand_id
1 'polypeptide(L)'
;MIQEEKPLKAGKKLLALLLTVCMLLCMLPTVAFASGSDYLKIAMLDSGRKYFSADWVKAFLYEAKADGYTHVMLAVGNDGMRFLLDDMSLNVGGKTYSSDAVASAIRAGNNAYTTASSGEWTESEMDEFFATAKKAGIEIIPLLNSPGHMDSV
;
A
#
# COMPACT_ATOMS: atom_id res chain seq x y z
N MET A 1 3.27 -66.86 -45.17
CA MET A 1 3.21 -65.47 -45.67
C MET A 1 2.87 -64.61 -44.48
N ILE A 2 3.90 -64.09 -43.80
CA ILE A 2 3.79 -63.28 -42.58
C ILE A 2 3.83 -61.83 -43.06
N GLN A 3 2.71 -61.13 -42.88
CA GLN A 3 2.67 -59.70 -43.17
C GLN A 3 3.29 -58.97 -41.96
N GLU A 4 4.41 -58.29 -42.15
CA GLU A 4 4.99 -57.35 -41.27
C GLU A 4 4.07 -56.12 -41.15
N GLU A 5 3.46 -55.90 -39.96
CA GLU A 5 2.75 -54.69 -39.69
C GLU A 5 3.74 -53.53 -39.52
N LYS A 6 3.55 -52.53 -40.38
CA LYS A 6 4.42 -51.38 -40.56
C LYS A 6 4.62 -50.55 -39.27
N PRO A 7 5.85 -50.17 -38.94
CA PRO A 7 6.19 -49.33 -37.76
C PRO A 7 5.69 -47.88 -37.82
N LEU A 8 4.97 -47.53 -38.93
CA LEU A 8 4.51 -46.15 -39.19
C LEU A 8 3.40 -45.66 -38.26
N LYS A 9 2.67 -46.56 -37.59
CA LYS A 9 1.58 -46.18 -36.66
C LYS A 9 2.07 -45.76 -35.31
N ALA A 10 3.20 -46.27 -34.83
CA ALA A 10 3.77 -45.93 -33.54
C ALA A 10 4.38 -44.49 -33.53
N GLY A 11 5.08 -44.12 -34.60
CA GLY A 11 5.68 -42.79 -34.75
C GLY A 11 4.64 -41.66 -34.82
N LYS A 12 3.50 -41.91 -35.52
CA LYS A 12 2.42 -40.91 -35.59
C LYS A 12 1.74 -40.70 -34.23
N LYS A 13 1.56 -41.77 -33.44
CA LYS A 13 1.01 -41.68 -32.08
C LYS A 13 1.98 -40.93 -31.11
N LEU A 14 3.28 -41.20 -31.23
CA LEU A 14 4.30 -40.54 -30.46
C LEU A 14 4.39 -39.05 -30.81
N LEU A 15 4.32 -38.69 -32.08
CA LEU A 15 4.31 -37.31 -32.54
C LEU A 15 3.05 -36.56 -32.06
N ALA A 16 1.89 -37.20 -32.14
CA ALA A 16 0.64 -36.61 -31.65
C ALA A 16 0.70 -36.37 -30.11
N LEU A 17 1.25 -37.34 -29.36
CA LEU A 17 1.43 -37.18 -27.91
C LEU A 17 2.38 -36.03 -27.58
N LEU A 18 3.50 -35.90 -28.28
CA LEU A 18 4.47 -34.83 -28.13
C LEU A 18 3.84 -33.45 -28.40
N LEU A 19 3.07 -33.33 -29.49
CA LEU A 19 2.36 -32.10 -29.83
C LEU A 19 1.31 -31.71 -28.75
N THR A 20 0.59 -32.72 -28.25
CA THR A 20 -0.40 -32.47 -27.17
C THR A 20 0.28 -32.00 -25.87
N VAL A 21 1.41 -32.60 -25.49
CA VAL A 21 2.18 -32.19 -24.31
C VAL A 21 2.76 -30.79 -24.51
N CYS A 22 3.28 -30.46 -25.70
CA CYS A 22 3.73 -29.09 -25.99
C CYS A 22 2.60 -28.07 -25.91
N MET A 23 1.41 -28.39 -26.46
CA MET A 23 0.25 -27.49 -26.32
C MET A 23 -0.20 -27.31 -24.88
N LEU A 24 -0.20 -28.37 -24.08
CA LEU A 24 -0.51 -28.29 -22.65
C LEU A 24 0.52 -27.46 -21.89
N LEU A 25 1.80 -27.57 -22.21
CA LEU A 25 2.87 -26.75 -21.61
C LEU A 25 2.77 -25.29 -22.03
N CYS A 26 2.31 -24.98 -23.23
CA CYS A 26 2.06 -23.60 -23.67
C CYS A 26 0.81 -22.98 -23.03
N MET A 27 -0.10 -23.79 -22.49
CA MET A 27 -1.28 -23.32 -21.76
C MET A 27 -1.01 -23.12 -20.25
N LEU A 28 0.15 -23.57 -19.76
CA LEU A 28 0.54 -23.20 -18.38
C LEU A 28 0.74 -21.69 -18.35
N PRO A 29 0.09 -20.97 -17.43
CA PRO A 29 0.38 -19.56 -17.26
C PRO A 29 1.88 -19.45 -17.03
N THR A 30 2.59 -18.77 -17.91
CA THR A 30 3.97 -18.37 -17.66
C THR A 30 3.90 -17.51 -16.42
N VAL A 31 4.19 -18.11 -15.28
CA VAL A 31 4.51 -17.32 -14.08
C VAL A 31 5.77 -16.58 -14.53
N ALA A 32 5.59 -15.36 -14.99
CA ALA A 32 6.69 -14.45 -15.18
C ALA A 32 7.28 -14.32 -13.78
N PHE A 33 8.35 -15.05 -13.53
CA PHE A 33 9.26 -14.71 -12.45
C PHE A 33 9.76 -13.31 -12.85
N ALA A 34 9.09 -12.30 -12.34
CA ALA A 34 9.64 -10.97 -12.34
C ALA A 34 10.95 -11.13 -11.58
N SER A 35 12.04 -11.28 -12.34
CA SER A 35 13.38 -11.09 -11.82
C SER A 35 13.30 -9.76 -11.10
N GLY A 36 13.59 -9.75 -9.77
CA GLY A 36 13.37 -8.62 -8.91
C GLY A 36 13.79 -7.35 -9.62
N SER A 37 12.79 -6.59 -10.06
CA SER A 37 13.08 -5.26 -10.58
C SER A 37 13.50 -4.46 -9.36
N ASP A 38 14.68 -3.86 -9.39
CA ASP A 38 15.15 -2.91 -8.37
C ASP A 38 14.27 -1.67 -8.27
N TYR A 39 13.07 -1.69 -8.90
CA TYR A 39 12.11 -0.61 -8.87
C TYR A 39 11.23 -0.70 -7.64
N LEU A 40 11.20 0.39 -6.89
CA LEU A 40 10.23 0.57 -5.82
C LEU A 40 8.83 0.73 -6.42
N LYS A 41 7.89 -0.09 -5.96
CA LYS A 41 6.48 0.08 -6.28
C LYS A 41 5.82 0.75 -5.09
N ILE A 42 5.46 2.01 -5.27
CA ILE A 42 4.94 2.88 -4.21
C ILE A 42 3.48 3.18 -4.49
N ALA A 43 2.58 2.82 -3.57
CA ALA A 43 1.21 3.31 -3.54
C ALA A 43 1.16 4.58 -2.67
N MET A 44 0.45 5.62 -3.13
CA MET A 44 0.30 6.86 -2.38
C MET A 44 -1.11 6.99 -1.82
N LEU A 45 -1.22 7.35 -0.55
CA LEU A 45 -2.47 7.65 0.12
C LEU A 45 -2.41 9.04 0.76
N ASP A 46 -3.33 9.93 0.38
CA ASP A 46 -3.44 11.27 0.96
C ASP A 46 -4.41 11.26 2.15
N SER A 47 -3.84 11.09 3.35
CA SER A 47 -4.60 11.09 4.61
C SER A 47 -4.66 12.47 5.27
N GLY A 48 -4.01 13.48 4.71
CA GLY A 48 -4.17 14.88 5.14
C GLY A 48 -5.51 15.44 4.69
N ARG A 49 -5.80 15.35 3.39
CA ARG A 49 -7.01 15.89 2.77
C ARG A 49 -8.27 15.10 3.10
N LYS A 50 -8.15 13.81 3.34
CA LYS A 50 -9.28 12.94 3.63
C LYS A 50 -8.97 12.03 4.81
N TYR A 51 -9.95 11.91 5.71
CA TYR A 51 -9.88 10.91 6.75
C TYR A 51 -10.12 9.51 6.20
N PHE A 52 -9.22 8.60 6.52
CA PHE A 52 -9.40 7.17 6.38
C PHE A 52 -9.25 6.53 7.75
N SER A 53 -10.15 5.65 8.14
CA SER A 53 -10.02 4.96 9.42
C SER A 53 -8.75 4.11 9.45
N ALA A 54 -8.16 3.94 10.63
CA ALA A 54 -6.98 3.11 10.83
C ALA A 54 -7.20 1.67 10.32
N ASP A 55 -8.39 1.11 10.56
CA ASP A 55 -8.73 -0.23 10.10
C ASP A 55 -8.78 -0.35 8.57
N TRP A 56 -9.34 0.66 7.90
CA TRP A 56 -9.35 0.68 6.45
C TRP A 56 -7.93 0.75 5.88
N VAL A 57 -7.07 1.60 6.44
CA VAL A 57 -5.68 1.72 5.95
C VAL A 57 -4.88 0.46 6.26
N LYS A 58 -5.09 -0.19 7.42
CA LYS A 58 -4.49 -1.49 7.73
C LYS A 58 -4.89 -2.57 6.71
N ALA A 59 -6.16 -2.62 6.29
CA ALA A 59 -6.62 -3.52 5.24
C ALA A 59 -5.97 -3.19 3.88
N PHE A 60 -5.91 -1.90 3.53
CA PHE A 60 -5.25 -1.42 2.31
C PHE A 60 -3.78 -1.86 2.20
N LEU A 61 -3.03 -1.97 3.31
CA LEU A 61 -1.65 -2.46 3.29
C LEU A 61 -1.55 -3.89 2.75
N TYR A 62 -2.48 -4.77 3.12
CA TYR A 62 -2.49 -6.15 2.63
C TYR A 62 -2.89 -6.23 1.16
N GLU A 63 -3.84 -5.39 0.71
CA GLU A 63 -4.21 -5.30 -0.70
C GLU A 63 -3.03 -4.78 -1.54
N ALA A 64 -2.40 -3.68 -1.11
CA ALA A 64 -1.21 -3.15 -1.76
C ALA A 64 -0.10 -4.20 -1.86
N LYS A 65 0.12 -4.99 -0.81
CA LYS A 65 1.09 -6.09 -0.84
C LYS A 65 0.71 -7.17 -1.84
N ALA A 66 -0.55 -7.56 -1.89
CA ALA A 66 -1.06 -8.57 -2.83
C ALA A 66 -0.88 -8.10 -4.29
N ASP A 67 -1.01 -6.80 -4.56
CA ASP A 67 -0.79 -6.17 -5.87
C ASP A 67 0.69 -5.93 -6.19
N GLY A 68 1.58 -6.37 -5.30
CA GLY A 68 3.03 -6.31 -5.50
C GLY A 68 3.67 -4.97 -5.19
N TYR A 69 2.97 -4.08 -4.48
CA TYR A 69 3.60 -2.88 -3.93
C TYR A 69 4.57 -3.25 -2.80
N THR A 70 5.66 -2.48 -2.70
CA THR A 70 6.68 -2.65 -1.67
C THR A 70 6.61 -1.56 -0.61
N HIS A 71 6.05 -0.41 -0.98
CA HIS A 71 5.98 0.78 -0.14
C HIS A 71 4.59 1.41 -0.22
N VAL A 72 4.19 2.05 0.87
CA VAL A 72 3.06 2.98 0.90
C VAL A 72 3.57 4.34 1.35
N MET A 73 3.40 5.35 0.51
CA MET A 73 3.63 6.75 0.85
C MET A 73 2.36 7.30 1.47
N LEU A 74 2.43 7.67 2.75
CA LEU A 74 1.31 8.19 3.51
C LEU A 74 1.50 9.68 3.73
N ALA A 75 0.63 10.52 3.13
CA ALA A 75 0.63 11.94 3.41
C ALA A 75 0.00 12.20 4.78
N VAL A 76 0.84 12.53 5.76
CA VAL A 76 0.45 12.80 7.15
C VAL A 76 0.13 14.26 7.39
N GLY A 77 0.60 15.17 6.52
CA GLY A 77 0.31 16.59 6.52
C GLY A 77 0.22 17.11 5.10
N ASN A 78 -1.02 17.39 4.63
CA ASN A 78 -1.33 17.92 3.32
C ASN A 78 -2.68 18.61 3.38
N ASP A 79 -2.69 19.93 3.59
CA ASP A 79 -3.87 20.77 3.87
C ASP A 79 -4.64 20.39 5.15
N GLY A 80 -4.34 19.28 5.76
CA GLY A 80 -4.88 18.83 7.03
C GLY A 80 -3.93 17.86 7.70
N MET A 81 -4.04 17.71 8.99
CA MET A 81 -3.28 16.77 9.81
C MET A 81 -4.24 15.93 10.63
N ARG A 82 -4.30 14.64 10.32
CA ARG A 82 -5.27 13.72 10.94
C ARG A 82 -4.61 12.69 11.85
N PHE A 83 -3.40 13.00 12.27
CA PHE A 83 -2.59 12.19 13.15
C PHE A 83 -2.25 13.05 14.36
N LEU A 84 -2.79 12.72 15.53
CA LEU A 84 -2.51 13.42 16.77
C LEU A 84 -1.78 12.49 17.72
N LEU A 85 -0.73 13.02 18.33
CA LEU A 85 -0.01 12.35 19.40
C LEU A 85 -0.75 12.55 20.73
N ASP A 86 -0.48 11.73 21.70
CA ASP A 86 -1.03 11.86 23.05
C ASP A 86 -0.56 13.18 23.72
N ASP A 87 0.64 13.63 23.39
CA ASP A 87 1.14 14.94 23.77
C ASP A 87 1.53 15.78 22.55
N MET A 88 0.69 16.74 22.20
CA MET A 88 0.89 17.73 21.13
C MET A 88 1.49 19.03 21.62
N SER A 89 1.94 19.12 22.88
CA SER A 89 2.49 20.37 23.44
C SER A 89 3.71 20.84 22.65
N LEU A 90 3.82 22.14 22.44
CA LEU A 90 4.90 22.77 21.69
C LEU A 90 5.55 23.88 22.49
N ASN A 91 6.87 24.00 22.35
CA ASN A 91 7.62 25.18 22.85
C ASN A 91 8.36 25.80 21.65
N VAL A 92 7.86 26.93 21.20
CA VAL A 92 8.37 27.64 20.02
C VAL A 92 8.59 29.12 20.36
N GLY A 93 9.79 29.63 20.06
CA GLY A 93 10.11 31.03 20.28
C GLY A 93 10.00 31.50 21.75
N GLY A 94 10.21 30.57 22.71
CA GLY A 94 10.08 30.86 24.15
C GLY A 94 8.63 30.91 24.65
N LYS A 95 7.67 30.54 23.79
CA LYS A 95 6.26 30.44 24.14
C LYS A 95 5.84 28.98 24.18
N THR A 96 5.18 28.58 25.27
CA THR A 96 4.64 27.21 25.41
C THR A 96 3.16 27.18 25.04
N TYR A 97 2.79 26.20 24.23
CA TYR A 97 1.41 25.87 23.85
C TYR A 97 1.07 24.53 24.48
N SER A 98 -0.08 24.45 25.15
CA SER A 98 -0.55 23.17 25.70
C SER A 98 -0.97 22.18 24.60
N SER A 99 -0.93 20.89 24.89
CA SER A 99 -1.40 19.82 24.00
C SER A 99 -2.83 20.09 23.50
N ASP A 100 -3.75 20.44 24.41
CA ASP A 100 -5.15 20.74 24.05
C ASP A 100 -5.27 21.95 23.13
N ALA A 101 -4.46 22.99 23.33
CA ALA A 101 -4.49 24.17 22.47
C ALA A 101 -4.03 23.82 21.04
N VAL A 102 -2.95 23.04 20.91
CA VAL A 102 -2.42 22.60 19.62
C VAL A 102 -3.39 21.66 18.93
N ALA A 103 -3.89 20.63 19.60
CA ALA A 103 -4.86 19.70 19.04
C ALA A 103 -6.15 20.41 18.59
N SER A 104 -6.63 21.38 19.35
CA SER A 104 -7.81 22.16 19.00
C SER A 104 -7.58 23.02 17.75
N ALA A 105 -6.39 23.64 17.62
CA ALA A 105 -6.04 24.41 16.43
C ALA A 105 -5.98 23.52 15.17
N ILE A 106 -5.37 22.34 15.26
CA ILE A 106 -5.30 21.36 14.16
C ILE A 106 -6.71 20.92 13.75
N ARG A 107 -7.58 20.59 14.72
CA ARG A 107 -8.96 20.21 14.42
C ARG A 107 -9.75 21.34 13.77
N ALA A 108 -9.54 22.58 14.20
CA ALA A 108 -10.15 23.75 13.57
C ALA A 108 -9.68 23.92 12.12
N GLY A 109 -8.38 23.75 11.84
CA GLY A 109 -7.81 23.78 10.50
C GLY A 109 -8.36 22.65 9.62
N ASN A 110 -8.38 21.42 10.12
CA ASN A 110 -8.96 20.28 9.40
C ASN A 110 -10.42 20.52 9.00
N ASN A 111 -11.23 21.07 9.90
CA ASN A 111 -12.63 21.35 9.65
C ASN A 111 -12.83 22.54 8.70
N ALA A 112 -11.95 23.52 8.72
CA ALA A 112 -11.98 24.63 7.77
C ALA A 112 -11.68 24.16 6.33
N TYR A 113 -10.77 23.21 6.18
CA TYR A 113 -10.40 22.67 4.88
C TYR A 113 -11.46 21.73 4.30
N THR A 114 -11.96 20.80 5.12
CA THR A 114 -13.01 19.87 4.70
C THR A 114 -13.94 19.49 5.84
N THR A 115 -15.21 19.79 5.67
CA THR A 115 -16.28 19.38 6.59
C THR A 115 -16.78 17.96 6.32
N ALA A 116 -16.37 17.36 5.20
CA ALA A 116 -16.92 16.08 4.73
C ALA A 116 -16.32 14.86 5.45
N SER A 117 -15.22 15.01 6.17
CA SER A 117 -14.64 13.91 6.94
C SER A 117 -14.05 14.42 8.25
N SER A 118 -14.79 14.20 9.31
CA SER A 118 -14.27 14.34 10.67
C SER A 118 -13.62 13.03 11.10
N GLY A 119 -12.47 13.08 11.69
CA GLY A 119 -11.76 11.93 12.23
C GLY A 119 -10.26 12.19 12.25
N GLU A 120 -9.64 11.56 13.18
CA GLU A 120 -8.19 11.60 13.42
C GLU A 120 -7.77 10.26 13.99
N TRP A 121 -6.52 9.90 13.81
CA TRP A 121 -5.93 8.75 14.43
C TRP A 121 -5.32 9.13 15.77
N THR A 122 -5.47 8.25 16.72
CA THR A 122 -4.72 8.28 17.99
C THR A 122 -3.31 7.76 17.78
N GLU A 123 -2.41 8.04 18.70
CA GLU A 123 -1.05 7.50 18.69
C GLU A 123 -1.05 5.97 18.73
N SER A 124 -1.95 5.36 19.52
CA SER A 124 -2.11 3.90 19.55
C SER A 124 -2.53 3.30 18.19
N GLU A 125 -3.43 3.95 17.46
CA GLU A 125 -3.82 3.51 16.11
C GLU A 125 -2.67 3.62 15.10
N MET A 126 -1.80 4.63 15.25
CA MET A 126 -0.57 4.76 14.46
C MET A 126 0.42 3.64 14.75
N ASP A 127 0.62 3.29 16.02
CA ASP A 127 1.49 2.18 16.41
C ASP A 127 0.99 0.85 15.84
N GLU A 128 -0.31 0.60 15.92
CA GLU A 128 -0.93 -0.58 15.31
C GLU A 128 -0.76 -0.60 13.78
N PHE A 129 -0.88 0.55 13.13
CA PHE A 129 -0.67 0.68 11.70
C PHE A 129 0.78 0.32 11.31
N PHE A 130 1.78 0.87 12.00
CA PHE A 130 3.19 0.53 11.75
C PHE A 130 3.50 -0.94 12.01
N ALA A 131 2.94 -1.51 13.09
CA ALA A 131 3.07 -2.93 13.36
C ALA A 131 2.45 -3.79 12.24
N THR A 132 1.30 -3.36 11.71
CA THR A 132 0.63 -4.03 10.60
C THR A 132 1.43 -3.91 9.30
N ALA A 133 1.98 -2.74 8.99
CA ALA A 133 2.82 -2.53 7.81
C ALA A 133 4.05 -3.45 7.84
N LYS A 134 4.73 -3.52 8.99
CA LYS A 134 5.85 -4.45 9.21
C LYS A 134 5.44 -5.91 8.99
N LYS A 135 4.29 -6.32 9.52
CA LYS A 135 3.74 -7.67 9.36
C LYS A 135 3.38 -7.98 7.90
N ALA A 136 2.82 -7.01 7.17
CA ALA A 136 2.50 -7.13 5.76
C ALA A 136 3.73 -7.11 4.85
N GLY A 137 4.90 -6.70 5.36
CA GLY A 137 6.12 -6.50 4.57
C GLY A 137 6.00 -5.32 3.61
N ILE A 138 5.36 -4.24 4.06
CA ILE A 138 5.25 -2.94 3.40
C ILE A 138 6.08 -1.93 4.18
N GLU A 139 6.90 -1.16 3.49
CA GLU A 139 7.61 -0.02 4.06
C GLU A 139 6.76 1.24 3.97
N ILE A 140 6.75 2.06 5.02
CA ILE A 140 5.99 3.31 5.06
C ILE A 140 6.91 4.48 4.79
N ILE A 141 6.50 5.33 3.85
CA ILE A 141 7.16 6.59 3.54
C ILE A 141 6.24 7.72 4.01
N PRO A 142 6.52 8.39 5.14
CA PRO A 142 5.72 9.53 5.56
C PRO A 142 5.98 10.71 4.62
N LEU A 143 4.93 11.38 4.19
CA LEU A 143 4.99 12.60 3.40
C LEU A 143 4.40 13.74 4.20
N LEU A 144 5.18 14.78 4.42
CA LEU A 144 4.75 16.06 4.96
C LEU A 144 5.02 17.14 3.93
N ASN A 145 3.96 17.79 3.44
CA ASN A 145 4.11 18.94 2.57
C ASN A 145 4.48 20.19 3.39
N SER A 146 5.60 20.82 3.05
CA SER A 146 6.06 22.04 3.70
C SER A 146 6.97 22.82 2.73
N PRO A 147 6.84 24.17 2.64
CA PRO A 147 5.83 25.02 3.30
C PRO A 147 4.47 25.05 2.60
N GLY A 148 4.33 24.44 1.43
CA GLY A 148 3.05 24.36 0.72
C GLY A 148 2.05 23.45 1.43
N HIS A 149 0.76 23.73 1.27
CA HIS A 149 -0.32 22.91 1.83
C HIS A 149 -0.28 22.73 3.34
N MET A 150 0.13 23.82 4.05
CA MET A 150 0.21 23.88 5.53
C MET A 150 -0.80 24.87 6.10
N ASP A 151 -1.79 25.32 5.32
CA ASP A 151 -2.73 26.37 5.71
C ASP A 151 -3.63 25.99 6.90
N SER A 152 -3.70 24.68 7.17
CA SER A 152 -4.53 24.11 8.24
C SER A 152 -3.75 23.61 9.47
N VAL A 153 -2.44 23.86 9.50
CA VAL A 153 -1.55 23.31 10.56
C VAL A 153 -0.90 24.44 11.33
#